data_195f52d115d036bb254b38a008f2b26b
#
_entry.id   195f52d115d036bb254b38a008f2b26b
#
_cell.length_a   1.000
_cell.length_b   1.000
_cell.length_c   1.000
_cell.angle_alpha   90.00
_cell.angle_beta   90.00
_cell.angle_gamma   90.00
#
_symmetry.space_group_name_H-M   'P 1'
#
loop_
_entity.id
_entity.type
_entity.pdbx_description
1 polymer ?
#
loop_
_entity_poly.entity_id
_entity_poly.type
_entity_poly.pdbx_seq_one_letter_code
_entity_poly.pdbx_strand_id
1 'polypeptide(L)'
;MTARRLRELHVPGEPLVLPNAWDADSARLVVEAGFPVVATSSAAVAAALGYADGEQVSPDEMFDVAARITAAVDVPLTVDVESGYGLSALELADRLAEADAAGCNIEDTDQQEGRRRSVAEHAALLADVKRHCGDLLVVNARIDSFLGADGPDGERAALPDAVERARAYLDAGADCVYPIHVRSAEVLGEFVTEVSPAPVNATYLPDGPDLAMLTKLGVARISLGTGLWRLARARISAALSSLADGTSPF
;
A
#
# COMPACT_ATOMS: atom_id res chain seq x y z
N MET A 1 -6.24 18.80 -6.65
CA MET A 1 -7.61 18.21 -6.64
C MET A 1 -7.59 16.70 -6.32
N THR A 2 -6.58 15.98 -6.69
CA THR A 2 -6.49 14.51 -6.56
C THR A 2 -6.33 14.00 -5.13
N ALA A 3 -5.43 14.58 -4.32
CA ALA A 3 -5.23 14.18 -2.91
C ALA A 3 -6.48 14.43 -2.04
N ARG A 4 -7.17 15.56 -2.25
CA ARG A 4 -8.44 15.83 -1.56
C ARG A 4 -9.48 14.74 -1.87
N ARG A 5 -9.63 14.36 -3.15
CA ARG A 5 -10.55 13.30 -3.57
C ARG A 5 -10.19 11.97 -2.92
N LEU A 6 -8.89 11.61 -2.92
CA LEU A 6 -8.42 10.39 -2.28
C LEU A 6 -8.73 10.39 -0.77
N ARG A 7 -8.50 11.50 -0.07
CA ARG A 7 -8.79 11.63 1.37
C ARG A 7 -10.28 11.46 1.68
N GLU A 8 -11.15 12.08 0.88
CA GLU A 8 -12.61 12.00 1.03
C GLU A 8 -13.16 10.57 0.87
N LEU A 9 -12.42 9.68 0.19
CA LEU A 9 -12.79 8.27 -0.01
C LEU A 9 -12.35 7.34 1.14
N HIS A 10 -11.56 7.84 2.10
CA HIS A 10 -11.14 7.05 3.27
C HIS A 10 -12.20 7.14 4.38
N VAL A 11 -13.30 6.42 4.25
CA VAL A 11 -14.43 6.45 5.18
C VAL A 11 -14.48 5.14 5.99
N PRO A 12 -14.26 5.19 7.31
CA PRO A 12 -14.40 3.99 8.15
C PRO A 12 -15.76 3.32 7.99
N GLY A 13 -15.77 2.02 7.69
CA GLY A 13 -16.99 1.24 7.44
C GLY A 13 -17.56 1.33 6.02
N GLU A 14 -17.02 2.21 5.16
CA GLU A 14 -17.30 2.28 3.72
C GLU A 14 -16.00 2.23 2.93
N PRO A 15 -15.28 1.09 2.94
CA PRO A 15 -13.90 1.05 2.52
C PRO A 15 -13.70 1.30 1.03
N LEU A 16 -12.72 2.14 0.70
CA LEU A 16 -12.17 2.27 -0.63
C LEU A 16 -11.38 1.00 -0.98
N VAL A 17 -11.90 0.18 -1.90
CA VAL A 17 -11.15 -0.97 -2.44
C VAL A 17 -10.15 -0.46 -3.48
N LEU A 18 -8.87 -0.75 -3.29
CA LEU A 18 -7.76 -0.30 -4.13
C LEU A 18 -7.08 -1.48 -4.82
N PRO A 19 -7.42 -1.78 -6.07
CA PRO A 19 -6.64 -2.69 -6.90
C PRO A 19 -5.26 -2.09 -7.18
N ASN A 20 -4.21 -2.93 -7.04
CA ASN A 20 -2.85 -2.50 -7.27
C ASN A 20 -2.43 -2.79 -8.71
N ALA A 21 -1.91 -1.76 -9.38
CA ALA A 21 -1.32 -1.80 -10.70
C ALA A 21 0.21 -1.82 -10.63
N TRP A 22 0.87 -2.18 -11.72
CA TRP A 22 2.34 -2.22 -11.85
C TRP A 22 2.86 -1.55 -13.12
N ASP A 23 1.94 -1.18 -14.02
CA ASP A 23 2.21 -0.45 -15.24
C ASP A 23 0.96 0.31 -15.71
N ALA A 24 1.11 1.08 -16.79
CA ALA A 24 0.03 1.88 -17.36
C ALA A 24 -1.14 1.03 -17.89
N ASP A 25 -0.89 -0.19 -18.37
CA ASP A 25 -1.92 -1.05 -18.93
C ASP A 25 -2.80 -1.65 -17.81
N SER A 26 -2.17 -2.21 -16.77
CA SER A 26 -2.89 -2.68 -15.59
C SER A 26 -3.67 -1.57 -14.89
N ALA A 27 -3.15 -0.33 -14.88
CA ALA A 27 -3.87 0.82 -14.33
C ALA A 27 -5.14 1.16 -15.14
N ARG A 28 -5.08 1.10 -16.49
CA ARG A 28 -6.28 1.28 -17.32
C ARG A 28 -7.34 0.23 -17.03
N LEU A 29 -6.94 -1.05 -16.89
CA LEU A 29 -7.89 -2.12 -16.53
C LEU A 29 -8.60 -1.84 -15.20
N VAL A 30 -7.90 -1.28 -14.20
CA VAL A 30 -8.50 -0.86 -12.93
C VAL A 30 -9.56 0.21 -13.15
N VAL A 31 -9.26 1.23 -13.96
CA VAL A 31 -10.20 2.34 -14.27
C VAL A 31 -11.38 1.85 -15.11
N GLU A 32 -11.13 1.01 -16.13
CA GLU A 32 -12.18 0.39 -16.95
C GLU A 32 -13.15 -0.47 -16.13
N ALA A 33 -12.66 -1.09 -15.05
CA ALA A 33 -13.50 -1.83 -14.10
C ALA A 33 -14.30 -0.91 -13.16
N GLY A 34 -14.15 0.42 -13.25
CA GLY A 34 -14.92 1.41 -12.50
C GLY A 34 -14.33 1.80 -11.15
N PHE A 35 -13.10 1.43 -10.83
CA PHE A 35 -12.47 1.84 -9.58
C PHE A 35 -12.06 3.32 -9.62
N PRO A 36 -12.36 4.11 -8.56
CA PRO A 36 -12.16 5.56 -8.56
C PRO A 36 -10.73 6.00 -8.24
N VAL A 37 -9.84 5.07 -7.92
CA VAL A 37 -8.43 5.30 -7.54
C VAL A 37 -7.60 4.11 -7.98
N VAL A 38 -6.37 4.35 -8.39
CA VAL A 38 -5.35 3.32 -8.65
C VAL A 38 -4.31 3.35 -7.52
N ALA A 39 -3.83 2.19 -7.10
CA ALA A 39 -2.66 2.06 -6.22
C ALA A 39 -1.53 1.35 -6.97
N THR A 40 -0.26 1.63 -6.67
CA THR A 40 0.83 0.76 -7.11
C THR A 40 1.13 -0.32 -6.06
N SER A 41 1.90 -1.31 -6.45
CA SER A 41 2.58 -2.25 -5.56
C SER A 41 4.05 -2.27 -5.94
N SER A 42 4.94 -1.84 -5.03
CA SER A 42 6.38 -1.82 -5.22
C SER A 42 6.91 -3.17 -5.69
N ALA A 43 6.53 -4.25 -5.01
CA ALA A 43 6.91 -5.62 -5.36
C ALA A 43 6.45 -6.04 -6.77
N ALA A 44 5.25 -5.61 -7.22
CA ALA A 44 4.76 -5.92 -8.56
C ALA A 44 5.48 -5.09 -9.62
N VAL A 45 5.76 -3.81 -9.35
CA VAL A 45 6.55 -2.91 -10.21
C VAL A 45 7.98 -3.45 -10.34
N ALA A 46 8.65 -3.76 -9.22
CA ALA A 46 9.99 -4.33 -9.22
C ALA A 46 10.05 -5.60 -10.06
N ALA A 47 9.12 -6.53 -9.84
CA ALA A 47 9.06 -7.78 -10.62
C ALA A 47 8.81 -7.55 -12.12
N ALA A 48 8.00 -6.55 -12.50
CA ALA A 48 7.77 -6.18 -13.90
C ALA A 48 9.03 -5.60 -14.57
N LEU A 49 9.84 -4.86 -13.81
CA LEU A 49 11.11 -4.30 -14.25
C LEU A 49 12.27 -5.32 -14.21
N GLY A 50 12.08 -6.49 -13.61
CA GLY A 50 13.10 -7.55 -13.52
C GLY A 50 13.94 -7.52 -12.25
N TYR A 51 13.52 -6.79 -11.24
CA TYR A 51 14.20 -6.67 -9.93
C TYR A 51 13.50 -7.50 -8.85
N ALA A 52 14.19 -7.74 -7.75
CA ALA A 52 13.59 -8.20 -6.52
C ALA A 52 12.92 -7.04 -5.77
N ASP A 53 12.02 -7.35 -4.85
CA ASP A 53 11.42 -6.42 -3.91
C ASP A 53 12.44 -5.90 -2.87
N GLY A 54 12.13 -4.84 -2.13
CA GLY A 54 13.00 -4.31 -1.08
C GLY A 54 14.02 -3.28 -1.60
N GLU A 55 13.53 -2.25 -2.28
CA GLU A 55 14.30 -1.10 -2.79
C GLU A 55 15.47 -1.49 -3.74
N GLN A 56 15.31 -2.62 -4.48
CA GLN A 56 16.29 -3.01 -5.49
C GLN A 56 16.11 -2.25 -6.81
N VAL A 57 14.96 -1.64 -7.03
CA VAL A 57 14.70 -0.70 -8.13
C VAL A 57 15.25 0.67 -7.73
N SER A 58 15.86 1.39 -8.65
CA SER A 58 16.26 2.76 -8.38
C SER A 58 15.04 3.66 -8.14
N PRO A 59 15.13 4.71 -7.28
CA PRO A 59 14.03 5.64 -7.11
C PRO A 59 13.60 6.27 -8.45
N ASP A 60 14.53 6.59 -9.35
CA ASP A 60 14.20 7.17 -10.66
C ASP A 60 13.29 6.24 -11.49
N GLU A 61 13.62 4.95 -11.58
CA GLU A 61 12.79 3.98 -12.31
C GLU A 61 11.40 3.79 -11.67
N MET A 62 11.33 3.75 -10.33
CA MET A 62 10.07 3.60 -9.61
C MET A 62 9.15 4.80 -9.84
N PHE A 63 9.66 6.03 -9.72
CA PHE A 63 8.87 7.24 -9.94
C PHE A 63 8.54 7.45 -11.43
N ASP A 64 9.39 7.02 -12.35
CA ASP A 64 9.08 6.98 -13.80
C ASP A 64 7.87 6.09 -14.10
N VAL A 65 7.77 4.91 -13.44
CA VAL A 65 6.58 4.06 -13.58
C VAL A 65 5.35 4.76 -13.00
N ALA A 66 5.45 5.39 -11.84
CA ALA A 66 4.35 6.14 -11.24
C ALA A 66 3.86 7.25 -12.17
N ALA A 67 4.76 8.05 -12.75
CA ALA A 67 4.46 9.12 -13.70
C ALA A 67 3.78 8.58 -14.97
N ARG A 68 4.23 7.43 -15.50
CA ARG A 68 3.58 6.78 -16.66
C ARG A 68 2.18 6.29 -16.34
N ILE A 69 1.95 5.77 -15.14
CA ILE A 69 0.61 5.36 -14.69
C ILE A 69 -0.28 6.59 -14.58
N THR A 70 0.16 7.66 -13.91
CA THR A 70 -0.63 8.89 -13.75
C THR A 70 -1.00 9.50 -15.10
N ALA A 71 -0.06 9.53 -16.05
CA ALA A 71 -0.32 10.01 -17.42
C ALA A 71 -1.30 9.15 -18.22
N ALA A 72 -1.56 7.91 -17.79
CA ALA A 72 -2.41 6.96 -18.51
C ALA A 72 -3.86 6.89 -17.99
N VAL A 73 -4.17 7.52 -16.84
CA VAL A 73 -5.48 7.45 -16.18
C VAL A 73 -5.92 8.82 -15.65
N ASP A 74 -7.24 9.03 -15.57
CA ASP A 74 -7.84 10.29 -15.09
C ASP A 74 -8.30 10.23 -13.61
N VAL A 75 -7.85 9.21 -12.87
CA VAL A 75 -8.19 9.02 -11.44
C VAL A 75 -6.95 9.19 -10.56
N PRO A 76 -7.10 9.51 -9.25
CA PRO A 76 -5.96 9.64 -8.35
C PRO A 76 -5.11 8.37 -8.30
N LEU A 77 -3.77 8.55 -8.24
CA LEU A 77 -2.80 7.49 -7.99
C LEU A 77 -2.26 7.58 -6.56
N THR A 78 -2.18 6.46 -5.85
CA THR A 78 -1.40 6.32 -4.60
C THR A 78 -0.22 5.37 -4.85
N VAL A 79 0.99 5.82 -4.53
CA VAL A 79 2.25 5.12 -4.86
C VAL A 79 2.77 4.39 -3.63
N ASP A 80 3.15 3.13 -3.80
CA ASP A 80 3.88 2.37 -2.79
C ASP A 80 5.37 2.69 -2.93
N VAL A 81 5.91 3.48 -1.98
CA VAL A 81 7.29 3.96 -2.00
C VAL A 81 8.20 3.23 -1.02
N GLU A 82 7.81 2.02 -0.62
CA GLU A 82 8.56 1.20 0.33
C GLU A 82 8.97 2.01 1.57
N SER A 83 10.24 2.03 1.95
CA SER A 83 10.74 2.82 3.08
C SER A 83 11.18 4.24 2.72
N GLY A 84 11.08 4.62 1.44
CA GLY A 84 11.44 5.94 0.90
C GLY A 84 12.74 5.97 0.09
N TYR A 85 13.31 4.82 -0.26
CA TYR A 85 14.51 4.69 -1.11
C TYR A 85 15.73 5.47 -0.61
N GLY A 86 15.85 5.70 0.71
CA GLY A 86 16.92 6.50 1.29
C GLY A 86 16.88 7.99 0.91
N LEU A 87 15.81 8.46 0.28
CA LEU A 87 15.60 9.86 -0.03
C LEU A 87 15.28 10.65 1.24
N SER A 88 15.68 11.90 1.28
CA SER A 88 15.19 12.82 2.30
C SER A 88 13.68 13.05 2.15
N ALA A 89 13.00 13.48 3.22
CA ALA A 89 11.58 13.77 3.16
C ALA A 89 11.21 14.80 2.09
N LEU A 90 12.09 15.78 1.84
CA LEU A 90 11.90 16.78 0.79
C LEU A 90 12.02 16.15 -0.60
N GLU A 91 13.08 15.38 -0.86
CA GLU A 91 13.28 14.72 -2.15
C GLU A 91 12.14 13.75 -2.45
N LEU A 92 11.68 12.98 -1.44
CA LEU A 92 10.54 12.08 -1.58
C LEU A 92 9.25 12.83 -1.92
N ALA A 93 9.01 13.97 -1.26
CA ALA A 93 7.88 14.83 -1.53
C ALA A 93 7.91 15.41 -2.95
N ASP A 94 9.07 15.88 -3.39
CA ASP A 94 9.27 16.44 -4.73
C ASP A 94 9.05 15.37 -5.79
N ARG A 95 9.60 14.16 -5.63
CA ARG A 95 9.39 13.03 -6.56
C ARG A 95 7.92 12.61 -6.68
N LEU A 96 7.19 12.56 -5.54
CA LEU A 96 5.76 12.26 -5.53
C LEU A 96 4.95 13.35 -6.25
N ALA A 97 5.33 14.62 -6.06
CA ALA A 97 4.69 15.75 -6.75
C ALA A 97 4.97 15.74 -8.26
N GLU A 98 6.22 15.46 -8.68
CA GLU A 98 6.60 15.33 -10.09
C GLU A 98 5.84 14.17 -10.78
N ALA A 99 5.57 13.09 -10.06
CA ALA A 99 4.75 11.97 -10.56
C ALA A 99 3.23 12.25 -10.50
N ASP A 100 2.79 13.43 -10.08
CA ASP A 100 1.37 13.79 -9.82
C ASP A 100 0.65 12.78 -8.92
N ALA A 101 1.34 12.23 -7.93
CA ALA A 101 0.78 11.27 -7.00
C ALA A 101 -0.16 11.95 -6.00
N ALA A 102 -1.36 11.38 -5.81
CA ALA A 102 -2.34 11.85 -4.83
C ALA A 102 -2.05 11.36 -3.40
N GLY A 103 -1.30 10.27 -3.27
CA GLY A 103 -0.95 9.66 -2.00
C GLY A 103 0.21 8.70 -2.12
N CYS A 104 0.69 8.22 -0.98
CA CYS A 104 1.71 7.19 -0.91
C CYS A 104 1.50 6.25 0.28
N ASN A 105 2.09 5.05 0.19
CA ASN A 105 2.39 4.21 1.36
C ASN A 105 3.86 4.42 1.71
N ILE A 106 4.17 4.58 3.00
CA ILE A 106 5.55 4.60 3.52
C ILE A 106 5.63 3.59 4.66
N GLU A 107 6.51 2.59 4.55
CA GLU A 107 6.67 1.54 5.55
C GLU A 107 7.74 1.87 6.60
N ASP A 108 7.58 1.29 7.78
CA ASP A 108 8.48 1.52 8.90
C ASP A 108 9.68 0.54 8.95
N THR A 109 9.77 -0.41 8.02
CA THR A 109 10.99 -1.20 7.81
C THR A 109 11.91 -0.46 6.86
N ASP A 110 13.09 -0.07 7.36
CA ASP A 110 14.15 0.50 6.54
C ASP A 110 14.82 -0.61 5.74
N GLN A 111 14.61 -0.60 4.41
CA GLN A 111 15.12 -1.64 3.52
C GLN A 111 16.65 -1.55 3.36
N GLN A 112 17.23 -0.36 3.47
CA GLN A 112 18.67 -0.16 3.32
C GLN A 112 19.43 -0.62 4.58
N GLU A 113 18.89 -0.34 5.77
CA GLU A 113 19.46 -0.76 7.03
C GLU A 113 19.04 -2.20 7.43
N GLY A 114 18.04 -2.77 6.77
CA GLY A 114 17.51 -4.10 7.08
C GLY A 114 16.91 -4.22 8.47
N ARG A 115 16.39 -3.11 9.02
CA ARG A 115 15.76 -3.07 10.34
C ARG A 115 14.48 -2.26 10.34
N ARG A 116 13.59 -2.56 11.24
CA ARG A 116 12.45 -1.70 11.49
C ARG A 116 12.90 -0.44 12.25
N ARG A 117 12.50 0.74 11.76
CA ARG A 117 12.72 2.03 12.44
C ARG A 117 12.03 2.03 13.81
N SER A 118 12.61 2.71 14.78
CA SER A 118 11.90 3.00 16.02
C SER A 118 10.65 3.85 15.73
N VAL A 119 9.70 3.85 16.67
CA VAL A 119 8.48 4.67 16.56
C VAL A 119 8.82 6.13 16.30
N ALA A 120 9.80 6.67 17.03
CA ALA A 120 10.21 8.06 16.92
C ALA A 120 10.88 8.39 15.57
N GLU A 121 11.74 7.50 15.05
CA GLU A 121 12.41 7.68 13.76
C GLU A 121 11.39 7.75 12.61
N HIS A 122 10.43 6.82 12.59
CA HIS A 122 9.44 6.78 11.52
C HIS A 122 8.42 7.91 11.65
N ALA A 123 7.96 8.22 12.86
CA ALA A 123 7.08 9.38 13.11
C ALA A 123 7.74 10.70 12.66
N ALA A 124 9.05 10.88 12.92
CA ALA A 124 9.80 12.05 12.45
C ALA A 124 9.83 12.12 10.91
N LEU A 125 10.10 11.00 10.22
CA LEU A 125 10.06 10.95 8.76
C LEU A 125 8.68 11.34 8.21
N LEU A 126 7.60 10.79 8.77
CA LEU A 126 6.23 11.10 8.35
C LEU A 126 5.89 12.58 8.58
N ALA A 127 6.26 13.14 9.75
CA ALA A 127 6.07 14.56 10.06
C ALA A 127 6.83 15.46 9.07
N ASP A 128 8.04 15.07 8.69
CA ASP A 128 8.85 15.81 7.72
C ASP A 128 8.23 15.75 6.31
N VAL A 129 7.79 14.58 5.84
CA VAL A 129 7.05 14.42 4.58
C VAL A 129 5.79 15.30 4.59
N LYS A 130 4.98 15.22 5.64
CA LYS A 130 3.76 16.04 5.77
C LYS A 130 4.04 17.53 5.83
N ARG A 131 5.16 17.96 6.39
CA ARG A 131 5.57 19.38 6.40
C ARG A 131 5.84 19.89 4.98
N HIS A 132 6.39 19.04 4.11
CA HIS A 132 6.66 19.43 2.71
C HIS A 132 5.44 19.33 1.81
N CYS A 133 4.63 18.28 1.95
CA CYS A 133 3.48 18.03 1.08
C CYS A 133 2.18 18.68 1.57
N GLY A 134 2.02 18.92 2.88
CA GLY A 134 0.76 19.41 3.45
C GLY A 134 -0.44 18.54 3.08
N ASP A 135 -1.50 19.19 2.63
CA ASP A 135 -2.75 18.54 2.19
C ASP A 135 -2.70 18.03 0.73
N LEU A 136 -1.58 18.25 0.03
CA LEU A 136 -1.42 17.84 -1.36
C LEU A 136 -1.11 16.34 -1.52
N LEU A 137 -0.84 15.64 -0.41
CA LEU A 137 -0.55 14.21 -0.41
C LEU A 137 -1.31 13.50 0.73
N VAL A 138 -1.89 12.34 0.44
CA VAL A 138 -2.44 11.39 1.43
C VAL A 138 -1.35 10.41 1.82
N VAL A 139 -0.94 10.43 3.09
CA VAL A 139 0.07 9.52 3.61
C VAL A 139 -0.60 8.34 4.32
N ASN A 140 -0.39 7.13 3.80
CA ASN A 140 -0.79 5.87 4.40
C ASN A 140 0.44 5.25 5.07
N ALA A 141 0.56 5.39 6.38
CA ALA A 141 1.69 4.91 7.16
C ALA A 141 1.58 3.39 7.36
N ARG A 142 2.45 2.64 6.70
CA ARG A 142 2.51 1.19 6.80
C ARG A 142 3.28 0.78 8.05
N ILE A 143 2.69 -0.17 8.79
CA ILE A 143 3.18 -0.72 10.04
C ILE A 143 3.49 -2.20 9.85
N ASP A 144 4.75 -2.55 9.95
CA ASP A 144 5.26 -3.88 9.65
C ASP A 144 5.33 -4.81 10.88
N SER A 145 4.68 -4.43 12.00
CA SER A 145 4.68 -5.21 13.25
C SER A 145 4.16 -6.63 13.09
N PHE A 146 3.30 -6.87 12.10
CA PHE A 146 2.70 -8.18 11.83
C PHE A 146 3.48 -9.02 10.80
N LEU A 147 4.55 -8.47 10.21
CA LEU A 147 5.39 -9.25 9.33
C LEU A 147 6.16 -10.32 10.14
N GLY A 148 5.97 -11.58 9.75
CA GLY A 148 6.56 -12.72 10.46
C GLY A 148 5.81 -13.13 11.73
N ALA A 149 4.64 -12.53 12.03
CA ALA A 149 3.76 -12.99 13.09
C ALA A 149 3.04 -14.27 12.64
N ASP A 150 3.34 -15.38 13.29
CA ASP A 150 2.78 -16.68 12.95
C ASP A 150 1.47 -16.93 13.70
N GLY A 151 0.38 -16.96 12.95
CA GLY A 151 -0.95 -17.28 13.44
C GLY A 151 -1.56 -16.22 14.38
N PRO A 152 -2.76 -16.50 14.93
CA PRO A 152 -3.49 -15.52 15.75
C PRO A 152 -2.76 -15.09 17.03
N ASP A 153 -2.01 -15.99 17.65
CA ASP A 153 -1.26 -15.69 18.88
C ASP A 153 -0.06 -14.77 18.58
N GLY A 154 0.65 -14.98 17.46
CA GLY A 154 1.72 -14.11 17.01
C GLY A 154 1.19 -12.72 16.65
N GLU A 155 0.08 -12.64 15.91
CA GLU A 155 -0.58 -11.37 15.60
C GLU A 155 -1.06 -10.64 16.87
N ARG A 156 -1.62 -11.37 17.84
CA ARG A 156 -2.04 -10.78 19.13
C ARG A 156 -0.86 -10.24 19.93
N ALA A 157 0.28 -10.91 19.88
CA ALA A 157 1.49 -10.43 20.55
C ALA A 157 2.06 -9.17 19.89
N ALA A 158 1.89 -9.00 18.58
CA ALA A 158 2.35 -7.82 17.84
C ALA A 158 1.42 -6.60 17.98
N LEU A 159 0.16 -6.80 18.38
CA LEU A 159 -0.86 -5.75 18.42
C LEU A 159 -0.46 -4.52 19.26
N PRO A 160 0.10 -4.63 20.50
CA PRO A 160 0.47 -3.46 21.28
C PRO A 160 1.50 -2.56 20.59
N ASP A 161 2.55 -3.13 19.99
CA ASP A 161 3.54 -2.38 19.21
C ASP A 161 2.91 -1.71 17.99
N ALA A 162 2.01 -2.41 17.28
CA ALA A 162 1.32 -1.85 16.14
C ALA A 162 0.42 -0.65 16.50
N VAL A 163 -0.29 -0.72 17.62
CA VAL A 163 -1.15 0.36 18.14
C VAL A 163 -0.30 1.56 18.58
N GLU A 164 0.82 1.35 19.27
CA GLU A 164 1.75 2.41 19.65
C GLU A 164 2.25 3.16 18.41
N ARG A 165 2.70 2.42 17.38
CA ARG A 165 3.15 2.97 16.10
C ARG A 165 2.04 3.76 15.41
N ALA A 166 0.85 3.16 15.29
CA ALA A 166 -0.29 3.79 14.63
C ALA A 166 -0.61 5.16 15.25
N ARG A 167 -0.69 5.25 16.58
CA ARG A 167 -0.95 6.50 17.28
C ARG A 167 0.12 7.54 17.01
N ALA A 168 1.40 7.16 17.13
CA ALA A 168 2.51 8.07 16.86
C ALA A 168 2.54 8.56 15.40
N TYR A 169 2.20 7.70 14.44
CA TYR A 169 2.17 8.04 13.03
C TYR A 169 0.99 8.97 12.68
N LEU A 170 -0.17 8.75 13.30
CA LEU A 170 -1.31 9.65 13.19
C LEU A 170 -1.01 11.03 13.80
N ASP A 171 -0.37 11.05 14.97
CA ASP A 171 0.07 12.31 15.61
C ASP A 171 1.12 13.05 14.75
N ALA A 172 1.93 12.31 13.99
CA ALA A 172 2.87 12.85 13.01
C ALA A 172 2.20 13.36 11.72
N GLY A 173 0.89 13.17 11.57
CA GLY A 173 0.10 13.68 10.44
C GLY A 173 -0.21 12.67 9.34
N ALA A 174 0.02 11.38 9.56
CA ALA A 174 -0.47 10.36 8.63
C ALA A 174 -2.00 10.43 8.48
N ASP A 175 -2.48 10.31 7.24
CA ASP A 175 -3.92 10.36 6.93
C ASP A 175 -4.60 9.00 7.15
N CYS A 176 -3.83 7.91 7.11
CA CYS A 176 -4.29 6.54 7.26
C CYS A 176 -3.16 5.69 7.84
N VAL A 177 -3.49 4.63 8.59
CA VAL A 177 -2.52 3.65 9.09
C VAL A 177 -2.77 2.28 8.52
N TYR A 178 -1.71 1.52 8.28
CA TYR A 178 -1.76 0.27 7.55
C TYR A 178 -1.04 -0.87 8.28
N PRO A 179 -1.73 -1.60 9.19
CA PRO A 179 -1.20 -2.82 9.80
C PRO A 179 -1.18 -3.91 8.73
N ILE A 180 -0.06 -3.99 7.98
CA ILE A 180 0.02 -4.90 6.83
C ILE A 180 -0.03 -6.36 7.27
N HIS A 181 -0.68 -7.19 6.47
CA HIS A 181 -0.74 -8.65 6.58
C HIS A 181 -1.45 -9.23 7.82
N VAL A 182 -2.23 -8.44 8.57
CA VAL A 182 -3.11 -9.00 9.61
C VAL A 182 -4.16 -9.91 8.97
N ARG A 183 -4.22 -11.17 9.41
CA ARG A 183 -5.17 -12.19 8.95
C ARG A 183 -6.31 -12.42 9.91
N SER A 184 -6.06 -12.27 11.22
CA SER A 184 -7.09 -12.43 12.25
C SER A 184 -8.08 -11.27 12.20
N ALA A 185 -9.35 -11.58 11.93
CA ALA A 185 -10.43 -10.60 11.99
C ALA A 185 -10.58 -9.99 13.39
N GLU A 186 -10.31 -10.78 14.45
CA GLU A 186 -10.37 -10.32 15.84
C GLU A 186 -9.27 -9.29 16.12
N VAL A 187 -8.01 -9.59 15.77
CA VAL A 187 -6.87 -8.68 15.97
C VAL A 187 -7.03 -7.40 15.16
N LEU A 188 -7.47 -7.51 13.89
CA LEU A 188 -7.72 -6.34 13.05
C LEU A 188 -8.85 -5.48 13.62
N GLY A 189 -9.95 -6.08 14.11
CA GLY A 189 -11.07 -5.35 14.72
C GLY A 189 -10.66 -4.63 16.01
N GLU A 190 -9.80 -5.26 16.83
CA GLU A 190 -9.22 -4.63 18.02
C GLU A 190 -8.31 -3.47 17.63
N PHE A 191 -7.42 -3.63 16.64
CA PHE A 191 -6.58 -2.55 16.13
C PHE A 191 -7.42 -1.36 15.64
N VAL A 192 -8.47 -1.60 14.81
CA VAL A 192 -9.37 -0.54 14.32
C VAL A 192 -10.03 0.21 15.49
N THR A 193 -10.45 -0.52 16.52
CA THR A 193 -11.06 0.08 17.71
C THR A 193 -10.07 0.98 18.48
N GLU A 194 -8.83 0.52 18.65
CA GLU A 194 -7.78 1.22 19.40
C GLU A 194 -7.31 2.53 18.73
N VAL A 195 -7.44 2.62 17.39
CA VAL A 195 -7.04 3.80 16.63
C VAL A 195 -8.22 4.65 16.15
N SER A 196 -9.46 4.24 16.46
CA SER A 196 -10.66 4.98 16.07
C SER A 196 -10.61 6.43 16.57
N PRO A 197 -11.05 7.43 15.78
CA PRO A 197 -11.76 7.34 14.48
C PRO A 197 -10.86 7.37 13.24
N ALA A 198 -9.56 7.12 13.38
CA ALA A 198 -8.62 7.21 12.27
C ALA A 198 -8.91 6.17 11.16
N PRO A 199 -8.70 6.52 9.87
CA PRO A 199 -8.80 5.58 8.78
C PRO A 199 -7.75 4.46 8.89
N VAL A 200 -8.19 3.21 8.71
CA VAL A 200 -7.34 2.02 8.68
C VAL A 200 -7.38 1.38 7.32
N ASN A 201 -6.21 1.08 6.76
CA ASN A 201 -6.06 0.26 5.57
C ASN A 201 -5.83 -1.21 5.97
N ALA A 202 -6.52 -2.13 5.36
CA ALA A 202 -6.29 -3.56 5.50
C ALA A 202 -5.78 -4.18 4.19
N THR A 203 -5.01 -5.27 4.28
CA THR A 203 -4.67 -6.08 3.12
C THR A 203 -5.78 -7.12 2.89
N TYR A 204 -6.28 -7.21 1.66
CA TYR A 204 -7.13 -8.34 1.26
C TYR A 204 -6.24 -9.54 0.95
N LEU A 205 -6.33 -10.55 1.78
CA LEU A 205 -5.54 -11.78 1.68
C LEU A 205 -6.47 -12.99 1.46
N PRO A 206 -6.07 -14.00 0.66
CA PRO A 206 -6.89 -15.20 0.42
C PRO A 206 -7.30 -15.93 1.70
N ASP A 207 -6.43 -15.93 2.72
CA ASP A 207 -6.65 -16.62 4.00
C ASP A 207 -7.05 -15.67 5.13
N GLY A 208 -7.44 -14.44 4.80
CA GLY A 208 -7.88 -13.41 5.73
C GLY A 208 -9.38 -13.14 5.65
N PRO A 209 -9.84 -12.07 6.33
CA PRO A 209 -11.22 -11.61 6.26
C PRO A 209 -11.63 -11.26 4.82
N ASP A 210 -12.85 -11.64 4.42
CA ASP A 210 -13.41 -11.23 3.14
C ASP A 210 -13.80 -9.74 3.13
N LEU A 211 -14.18 -9.20 1.96
CA LEU A 211 -14.52 -7.78 1.81
C LEU A 211 -15.67 -7.35 2.72
N ALA A 212 -16.67 -8.22 2.92
CA ALA A 212 -17.81 -7.93 3.77
C ALA A 212 -17.40 -7.87 5.25
N MET A 213 -16.53 -8.77 5.69
CA MET A 213 -15.98 -8.75 7.04
C MET A 213 -15.10 -7.54 7.25
N LEU A 214 -14.20 -7.19 6.31
CA LEU A 214 -13.36 -5.99 6.39
C LEU A 214 -14.21 -4.72 6.53
N THR A 215 -15.29 -4.61 5.74
CA THR A 215 -16.26 -3.51 5.87
C THR A 215 -16.88 -3.46 7.27
N LYS A 216 -17.32 -4.60 7.79
CA LYS A 216 -17.93 -4.70 9.12
C LYS A 216 -16.96 -4.35 10.25
N LEU A 217 -15.66 -4.64 10.08
CA LEU A 217 -14.63 -4.27 11.04
C LEU A 217 -14.33 -2.77 11.07
N GLY A 218 -14.89 -1.99 10.13
CA GLY A 218 -14.76 -0.54 10.11
C GLY A 218 -13.49 -0.05 9.42
N VAL A 219 -12.82 -0.86 8.59
CA VAL A 219 -11.69 -0.37 7.80
C VAL A 219 -12.14 0.68 6.79
N ALA A 220 -11.26 1.60 6.42
CA ALA A 220 -11.53 2.70 5.49
C ALA A 220 -10.92 2.47 4.10
N ARG A 221 -9.95 1.56 4.00
CA ARG A 221 -9.24 1.23 2.77
C ARG A 221 -8.90 -0.26 2.74
N ILE A 222 -8.93 -0.86 1.56
CA ILE A 222 -8.57 -2.25 1.33
C ILE A 222 -7.61 -2.31 0.14
N SER A 223 -6.36 -2.69 0.39
CA SER A 223 -5.33 -2.88 -0.62
C SER A 223 -5.18 -4.35 -1.01
N LEU A 224 -4.89 -4.64 -2.27
CA LEU A 224 -4.69 -6.00 -2.77
C LEU A 224 -3.21 -6.41 -2.84
N GLY A 225 -2.28 -5.47 -2.63
CA GLY A 225 -0.84 -5.72 -2.71
C GLY A 225 -0.44 -6.35 -4.06
N THR A 226 0.33 -7.43 -4.03
CA THR A 226 0.74 -8.16 -5.24
C THR A 226 -0.33 -9.14 -5.76
N GLY A 227 -1.54 -9.14 -5.20
CA GLY A 227 -2.57 -10.16 -5.51
C GLY A 227 -2.91 -10.27 -6.99
N LEU A 228 -3.20 -9.14 -7.66
CA LEU A 228 -3.51 -9.12 -9.09
C LEU A 228 -2.32 -9.49 -9.96
N TRP A 229 -1.12 -9.04 -9.62
CA TRP A 229 0.11 -9.44 -10.31
C TRP A 229 0.32 -10.96 -10.25
N ARG A 230 0.19 -11.55 -9.06
CA ARG A 230 0.33 -13.01 -8.87
C ARG A 230 -0.73 -13.78 -9.67
N LEU A 231 -1.97 -13.30 -9.68
CA LEU A 231 -3.06 -13.89 -10.46
C LEU A 231 -2.76 -13.85 -11.96
N ALA A 232 -2.32 -12.70 -12.50
CA ALA A 232 -1.95 -12.54 -13.91
C ALA A 232 -0.81 -13.50 -14.29
N ARG A 233 0.25 -13.54 -13.48
CA ARG A 233 1.37 -14.47 -13.68
C ARG A 233 0.94 -15.91 -13.68
N ALA A 234 0.09 -16.32 -12.73
CA ALA A 234 -0.40 -17.70 -12.65
C ALA A 234 -1.20 -18.09 -13.91
N ARG A 235 -2.02 -17.17 -14.44
CA ARG A 235 -2.78 -17.39 -15.69
C ARG A 235 -1.87 -17.51 -16.90
N ILE A 236 -0.89 -16.62 -17.04
CA ILE A 236 0.10 -16.68 -18.11
C ILE A 236 0.91 -17.98 -18.02
N SER A 237 1.38 -18.36 -16.84
CA SER A 237 2.13 -19.61 -16.63
C SER A 237 1.32 -20.85 -17.03
N ALA A 238 0.04 -20.91 -16.63
CA ALA A 238 -0.85 -22.00 -17.00
C ALA A 238 -1.07 -22.09 -18.53
N ALA A 239 -1.26 -20.93 -19.19
CA ALA A 239 -1.40 -20.86 -20.63
C ALA A 239 -0.13 -21.35 -21.37
N LEU A 240 1.04 -20.93 -20.89
CA LEU A 240 2.33 -21.38 -21.45
C LEU A 240 2.56 -22.87 -21.26
N SER A 241 2.17 -23.44 -20.11
CA SER A 241 2.22 -24.90 -19.89
C SER A 241 1.32 -25.64 -20.88
N SER A 242 0.08 -25.19 -21.08
CA SER A 242 -0.82 -25.80 -22.09
C SER A 242 -0.20 -25.79 -23.49
N LEU A 243 0.41 -24.67 -23.90
CA LEU A 243 1.09 -24.59 -25.19
C LEU A 243 2.29 -25.53 -25.30
N ALA A 244 3.08 -25.65 -24.22
CA ALA A 244 4.23 -26.58 -24.17
C ALA A 244 3.78 -28.05 -24.30
N ASP A 245 2.59 -28.37 -23.75
CA ASP A 245 1.98 -29.71 -23.84
C ASP A 245 1.19 -29.94 -25.16
N GLY A 246 1.24 -28.99 -26.09
CA GLY A 246 0.55 -29.06 -27.39
C GLY A 246 -0.97 -28.91 -27.32
N THR A 247 -1.50 -28.32 -26.21
CA THR A 247 -2.92 -28.04 -26.02
C THR A 247 -3.21 -26.54 -26.16
N SER A 248 -4.45 -26.19 -26.58
CA SER A 248 -4.86 -24.78 -26.69
C SER A 248 -5.07 -24.17 -25.30
N PRO A 249 -4.51 -22.98 -25.02
CA PRO A 249 -4.78 -22.24 -23.80
C PRO A 249 -6.05 -21.34 -23.90
N PHE A 250 -6.70 -21.31 -25.07
CA PHE A 250 -7.86 -20.44 -25.39
C PHE A 250 -9.12 -21.26 -25.65
#